data_a47c8afaa0c512912858303d8236019e
#
_entry.id   a47c8afaa0c512912858303d8236019e
#
_cell.length_a   1.000
_cell.length_b   1.000
_cell.length_c   1.000
_cell.angle_alpha   90.00
_cell.angle_beta   90.00
_cell.angle_gamma   90.00
#
_symmetry.space_group_name_H-M   'P 1'
#
loop_
_entity.id
_entity.type
_entity.pdbx_description
1 polymer ?
#
loop_
_entity_poly.entity_id
_entity_poly.type
_entity_poly.pdbx_seq_one_letter_code
_entity_poly.pdbx_strand_id
1 'polypeptide(L)'
;MTEPIALPPSISKSKQGQTEFVTSDFGHVYVPSRVLYKGSTGLQEIEVYDTDTFGRIMFLDGKIQVSYLDEERYHQYLVQGPLLACENPKSIYIIGGGDGGAIEEAAKHPGIERIVMAEIDQVVIDKSKEYLPEISRGAFNDKRLDLRCVDALRDLQEEKNRYDVIIVDLTEPHGPSKMLYTKEFYQLLASRLTEGGMVGVHTDNFDLFPQSYGTIYNTLKSAFGANILTAHVGMPCFGMEWSYRIVSPYRINFERIEKNFRAAVQRGMQLDYFHPSTYLAQPTARERTVIEKFNRVSTNASPYDKFEQAATYITGKI
;
A
#
# COMPACT_ATOMS: atom_id res chain seq x y z
N MET A 1 6.64 26.22 14.84
CA MET A 1 6.48 26.71 13.44
C MET A 1 7.87 26.65 12.84
N THR A 2 8.13 25.65 12.00
CA THR A 2 9.39 25.56 11.25
C THR A 2 9.33 26.57 10.12
N GLU A 3 10.36 27.41 9.98
CA GLU A 3 10.46 28.32 8.84
C GLU A 3 10.44 27.51 7.52
N PRO A 4 9.79 28.02 6.47
CA PRO A 4 9.76 27.32 5.19
C PRO A 4 11.19 27.19 4.65
N ILE A 5 11.56 25.99 4.23
CA ILE A 5 12.85 25.70 3.61
C ILE A 5 12.97 26.58 2.36
N ALA A 6 14.04 27.38 2.30
CA ALA A 6 14.33 28.20 1.11
C ALA A 6 14.66 27.29 -0.08
N LEU A 7 13.81 27.33 -1.10
CA LEU A 7 14.02 26.59 -2.34
C LEU A 7 15.26 27.14 -3.09
N PRO A 8 15.98 26.29 -3.84
CA PRO A 8 17.10 26.74 -4.67
C PRO A 8 16.71 27.90 -5.59
N PRO A 9 17.63 28.82 -5.91
CA PRO A 9 17.33 29.97 -6.76
C PRO A 9 16.80 29.66 -8.17
N SER A 10 17.01 28.43 -8.63
CA SER A 10 16.48 27.92 -9.90
C SER A 10 14.98 27.59 -9.84
N ILE A 11 14.41 27.45 -8.64
CA ILE A 11 12.98 27.29 -8.45
C ILE A 11 12.42 28.68 -8.20
N SER A 12 11.60 29.17 -9.13
CA SER A 12 10.99 30.50 -9.09
C SER A 12 10.51 30.87 -7.69
N LYS A 13 10.87 32.06 -7.19
CA LYS A 13 10.51 32.63 -5.88
C LYS A 13 9.00 32.68 -5.58
N SER A 14 8.15 32.31 -6.55
CA SER A 14 6.68 32.35 -6.45
C SER A 14 6.04 30.99 -6.18
N LYS A 15 6.78 29.86 -6.19
CA LYS A 15 6.21 28.52 -5.97
C LYS A 15 6.47 28.09 -4.53
N GLN A 16 5.42 27.97 -3.75
CA GLN A 16 5.44 27.36 -2.42
C GLN A 16 5.45 25.83 -2.60
N GLY A 17 6.50 25.16 -2.12
CA GLY A 17 6.60 23.70 -2.17
C GLY A 17 5.80 23.04 -1.04
N GLN A 18 5.24 21.86 -1.31
CA GLN A 18 4.74 20.94 -0.29
C GLN A 18 5.92 20.12 0.22
N THR A 19 6.21 20.20 1.51
CA THR A 19 7.32 19.47 2.14
C THR A 19 6.77 18.25 2.87
N GLU A 20 7.35 17.10 2.58
CA GLU A 20 7.13 15.88 3.32
C GLU A 20 8.42 15.46 4.04
N PHE A 21 8.38 15.33 5.35
CA PHE A 21 9.47 14.73 6.11
C PHE A 21 9.31 13.21 6.11
N VAL A 22 10.29 12.53 5.53
CA VAL A 22 10.39 11.06 5.50
C VAL A 22 10.97 10.55 6.82
N THR A 23 12.06 11.19 7.26
CA THR A 23 12.67 11.00 8.59
C THR A 23 12.80 12.36 9.28
N SER A 24 13.38 12.43 10.47
CA SER A 24 13.58 13.69 11.19
C SER A 24 14.54 14.68 10.50
N ASP A 25 15.40 14.16 9.61
CA ASP A 25 16.50 14.90 8.96
C ASP A 25 16.54 14.73 7.43
N PHE A 26 15.57 14.00 6.89
CA PHE A 26 15.43 13.78 5.46
C PHE A 26 13.98 13.95 5.01
N GLY A 27 13.78 14.61 3.89
CA GLY A 27 12.46 14.83 3.33
C GLY A 27 12.49 15.23 1.87
N HIS A 28 11.30 15.30 1.28
CA HIS A 28 11.07 15.70 -0.10
C HIS A 28 10.35 17.03 -0.16
N VAL A 29 10.61 17.78 -1.23
CA VAL A 29 9.86 19.00 -1.57
C VAL A 29 9.22 18.79 -2.93
N TYR A 30 7.91 18.75 -2.96
CA TYR A 30 7.12 18.72 -4.19
C TYR A 30 6.72 20.15 -4.53
N VAL A 31 6.93 20.56 -5.78
CA VAL A 31 6.62 21.91 -6.24
C VAL A 31 5.38 21.87 -7.13
N PRO A 32 4.18 22.17 -6.58
CA PRO A 32 2.95 22.18 -7.35
C PRO A 32 2.98 23.25 -8.46
N SER A 33 2.47 22.89 -9.64
CA SER A 33 2.09 23.86 -10.66
C SER A 33 0.72 24.47 -10.36
N ARG A 34 -0.17 23.70 -9.72
CA ARG A 34 -1.51 24.12 -9.30
C ARG A 34 -1.98 23.37 -8.06
N VAL A 35 -2.64 24.07 -7.16
CA VAL A 35 -3.42 23.48 -6.05
C VAL A 35 -4.82 23.18 -6.58
N LEU A 36 -5.26 21.93 -6.49
CA LEU A 36 -6.60 21.51 -6.92
C LEU A 36 -7.57 21.45 -5.73
N TYR A 37 -7.10 20.89 -4.61
CA TYR A 37 -7.90 20.75 -3.41
C TYR A 37 -7.03 20.79 -2.17
N LYS A 38 -7.54 21.39 -1.09
CA LYS A 38 -7.04 21.28 0.27
C LYS A 38 -8.23 21.31 1.23
N GLY A 39 -8.27 20.37 2.16
CA GLY A 39 -9.33 20.35 3.16
C GLY A 39 -9.17 19.21 4.15
N SER A 40 -9.97 19.24 5.19
CA SER A 40 -10.07 18.18 6.18
C SER A 40 -11.26 17.27 5.87
N THR A 41 -11.08 15.98 6.05
CA THR A 41 -12.17 15.01 5.94
C THR A 41 -12.90 14.82 7.28
N GLY A 42 -12.33 15.34 8.37
CA GLY A 42 -12.73 15.07 9.75
C GLY A 42 -11.96 13.88 10.35
N LEU A 43 -11.33 13.05 9.53
CA LEU A 43 -10.44 11.98 9.95
C LEU A 43 -8.98 12.33 9.67
N GLN A 44 -8.72 13.05 8.57
CA GLN A 44 -7.39 13.42 8.11
C GLN A 44 -7.44 14.66 7.21
N GLU A 45 -6.29 15.29 6.98
CA GLU A 45 -6.13 16.34 5.99
C GLU A 45 -5.90 15.71 4.61
N ILE A 46 -6.57 16.23 3.58
CA ILE A 46 -6.41 15.79 2.18
C ILE A 46 -5.99 16.97 1.31
N GLU A 47 -4.97 16.76 0.49
CA GLU A 47 -4.47 17.76 -0.45
C GLU A 47 -4.24 17.11 -1.82
N VAL A 48 -4.65 17.79 -2.89
CA VAL A 48 -4.45 17.33 -4.27
C VAL A 48 -3.83 18.45 -5.08
N TYR A 49 -2.77 18.10 -5.82
CA TYR A 49 -2.00 19.04 -6.61
C TYR A 49 -1.74 18.51 -8.02
N ASP A 50 -1.60 19.44 -8.98
CA ASP A 50 -0.91 19.15 -10.25
C ASP A 50 0.58 19.49 -10.11
N THR A 51 1.43 18.65 -10.67
CA THR A 51 2.88 18.85 -10.78
C THR A 51 3.33 18.57 -12.21
N ASP A 52 4.46 19.17 -12.61
CA ASP A 52 4.99 18.99 -13.97
C ASP A 52 5.64 17.61 -14.15
N THR A 53 6.21 17.02 -13.07
CA THR A 53 6.95 15.76 -13.12
C THR A 53 6.06 14.55 -12.82
N PHE A 54 5.25 14.63 -11.75
CA PHE A 54 4.47 13.49 -11.26
C PHE A 54 3.02 13.48 -11.78
N GLY A 55 2.63 14.51 -12.58
CA GLY A 55 1.25 14.74 -12.90
C GLY A 55 0.45 15.10 -11.64
N ARG A 56 -0.71 14.52 -11.46
CA ARG A 56 -1.52 14.74 -10.26
C ARG A 56 -1.04 13.89 -9.11
N ILE A 57 -0.96 14.51 -7.92
CA ILE A 57 -0.52 13.87 -6.68
C ILE A 57 -1.52 14.13 -5.56
N MET A 58 -1.67 13.17 -4.66
CA MET A 58 -2.50 13.29 -3.46
C MET A 58 -1.67 13.06 -2.20
N PHE A 59 -1.92 13.89 -1.20
CA PHE A 59 -1.39 13.76 0.15
C PHE A 59 -2.52 13.50 1.15
N LEU A 60 -2.24 12.66 2.14
CA LEU A 60 -3.03 12.49 3.36
C LEU A 60 -2.14 12.80 4.56
N ASP A 61 -2.60 13.71 5.44
CA ASP A 61 -1.82 14.20 6.60
C ASP A 61 -0.39 14.63 6.24
N GLY A 62 -0.22 15.29 5.07
CA GLY A 62 1.07 15.74 4.56
C GLY A 62 2.00 14.64 4.04
N LYS A 63 1.53 13.39 3.92
CA LYS A 63 2.22 12.25 3.34
C LYS A 63 1.71 11.96 1.95
N ILE A 64 2.62 11.86 0.97
CA ILE A 64 2.25 11.50 -0.39
C ILE A 64 1.70 10.06 -0.41
N GLN A 65 0.57 9.89 -1.07
CA GLN A 65 -0.09 8.58 -1.19
C GLN A 65 0.05 8.02 -2.61
N VAL A 66 -0.12 8.86 -3.62
CA VAL A 66 -0.18 8.41 -5.00
C VAL A 66 0.18 9.53 -5.96
N SER A 67 0.73 9.18 -7.13
CA SER A 67 0.95 10.08 -8.27
C SER A 67 0.55 9.43 -9.59
N TYR A 68 0.15 10.23 -10.58
CA TYR A 68 -0.15 9.73 -11.93
C TYR A 68 1.07 9.09 -12.63
N LEU A 69 2.29 9.46 -12.21
CA LEU A 69 3.51 8.93 -12.81
C LEU A 69 3.72 7.44 -12.53
N ASP A 70 3.40 6.98 -11.32
CA ASP A 70 3.82 5.65 -10.85
C ASP A 70 2.74 4.86 -10.10
N GLU A 71 1.48 5.32 -10.11
CA GLU A 71 0.37 4.64 -9.47
C GLU A 71 0.15 3.22 -10.03
N GLU A 72 0.29 3.04 -11.36
CA GLU A 72 0.18 1.70 -11.96
C GLU A 72 1.25 0.74 -11.45
N ARG A 73 2.47 1.24 -11.24
CA ARG A 73 3.54 0.44 -10.64
C ARG A 73 3.18 0.00 -9.23
N TYR A 74 2.66 0.94 -8.42
CA TYR A 74 2.22 0.66 -7.06
C TYR A 74 1.12 -0.41 -7.03
N HIS A 75 0.03 -0.15 -7.74
CA HIS A 75 -1.16 -1.01 -7.70
C HIS A 75 -0.92 -2.38 -8.36
N GLN A 76 -0.13 -2.44 -9.45
CA GLN A 76 0.20 -3.71 -10.08
C GLN A 76 0.98 -4.63 -9.12
N TYR A 77 1.98 -4.13 -8.39
CA TYR A 77 2.71 -4.96 -7.44
C TYR A 77 1.87 -5.35 -6.22
N LEU A 78 1.02 -4.46 -5.76
CA LEU A 78 0.15 -4.74 -4.62
C LEU A 78 -0.93 -5.78 -4.93
N VAL A 79 -1.53 -5.71 -6.12
CA VAL A 79 -2.74 -6.46 -6.48
C VAL A 79 -2.45 -7.67 -7.36
N GLN A 80 -1.61 -7.52 -8.41
CA GLN A 80 -1.40 -8.58 -9.38
C GLN A 80 -0.64 -9.77 -8.82
N GLY A 81 0.35 -9.52 -7.96
CA GLY A 81 1.10 -10.61 -7.33
C GLY A 81 0.20 -11.63 -6.62
N PRO A 82 -0.63 -11.21 -5.65
CA PRO A 82 -1.57 -12.09 -4.97
C PRO A 82 -2.61 -12.71 -5.90
N LEU A 83 -3.19 -11.95 -6.85
CA LEU A 83 -4.18 -12.48 -7.81
C LEU A 83 -3.59 -13.60 -8.69
N LEU A 84 -2.40 -13.39 -9.21
CA LEU A 84 -1.73 -14.37 -10.07
C LEU A 84 -1.18 -15.58 -9.28
N ALA A 85 -1.02 -15.46 -7.95
CA ALA A 85 -0.64 -16.58 -7.09
C ALA A 85 -1.82 -17.53 -6.83
N CYS A 86 -3.07 -17.05 -6.91
CA CYS A 86 -4.26 -17.89 -6.81
C CYS A 86 -4.49 -18.73 -8.07
N GLU A 87 -5.14 -19.87 -7.93
CA GLU A 87 -5.41 -20.75 -9.06
C GLU A 87 -6.51 -20.21 -9.98
N ASN A 88 -7.63 -19.80 -9.39
CA ASN A 88 -8.78 -19.25 -10.11
C ASN A 88 -9.55 -18.29 -9.19
N PRO A 89 -9.00 -17.09 -8.91
CA PRO A 89 -9.62 -16.16 -7.98
C PRO A 89 -10.97 -15.66 -8.50
N LYS A 90 -11.98 -15.65 -7.63
CA LYS A 90 -13.35 -15.22 -7.89
C LYS A 90 -13.74 -13.99 -7.07
N SER A 91 -13.09 -13.81 -5.94
CA SER A 91 -13.45 -12.78 -4.97
C SER A 91 -12.22 -12.08 -4.40
N ILE A 92 -12.31 -10.78 -4.27
CA ILE A 92 -11.28 -9.94 -3.67
C ILE A 92 -11.88 -8.99 -2.65
N TYR A 93 -11.19 -8.82 -1.52
CA TYR A 93 -11.51 -7.83 -0.51
C TYR A 93 -10.34 -6.84 -0.40
N ILE A 94 -10.63 -5.54 -0.56
CA ILE A 94 -9.65 -4.45 -0.50
C ILE A 94 -9.90 -3.65 0.77
N ILE A 95 -8.87 -3.48 1.57
CA ILE A 95 -8.87 -2.71 2.82
C ILE A 95 -8.18 -1.38 2.54
N GLY A 96 -8.92 -0.27 2.66
CA GLY A 96 -8.47 1.03 2.19
C GLY A 96 -8.59 1.18 0.68
N GLY A 97 -7.59 1.79 0.03
CA GLY A 97 -7.55 1.93 -1.43
C GLY A 97 -8.49 3.01 -1.97
N GLY A 98 -8.75 4.06 -1.20
CA GLY A 98 -9.70 5.12 -1.52
C GLY A 98 -9.46 5.88 -2.82
N ASP A 99 -8.28 5.74 -3.44
CA ASP A 99 -7.96 6.28 -4.76
C ASP A 99 -8.54 5.45 -5.93
N GLY A 100 -8.88 4.17 -5.67
CA GLY A 100 -9.52 3.28 -6.64
C GLY A 100 -8.58 2.51 -7.55
N GLY A 101 -7.26 2.66 -7.42
CA GLY A 101 -6.29 1.93 -8.24
C GLY A 101 -6.28 0.43 -7.97
N ALA A 102 -6.45 0.02 -6.71
CA ALA A 102 -6.59 -1.39 -6.37
C ALA A 102 -7.85 -2.03 -6.97
N ILE A 103 -8.97 -1.28 -7.07
CA ILE A 103 -10.18 -1.75 -7.75
C ILE A 103 -9.91 -1.90 -9.25
N GLU A 104 -9.24 -0.92 -9.85
CA GLU A 104 -8.90 -0.92 -11.28
C GLU A 104 -8.09 -2.15 -11.64
N GLU A 105 -7.05 -2.46 -10.87
CA GLU A 105 -6.22 -3.64 -11.09
C GLU A 105 -7.00 -4.95 -10.91
N ALA A 106 -7.87 -5.03 -9.91
CA ALA A 106 -8.74 -6.19 -9.72
C ALA A 106 -9.73 -6.36 -10.88
N ALA A 107 -10.26 -5.25 -11.41
CA ALA A 107 -11.25 -5.23 -12.49
C ALA A 107 -10.69 -5.74 -13.83
N LYS A 108 -9.36 -5.69 -14.04
CA LYS A 108 -8.68 -6.28 -15.21
C LYS A 108 -8.88 -7.80 -15.34
N HIS A 109 -9.24 -8.47 -14.24
CA HIS A 109 -9.44 -9.91 -14.21
C HIS A 109 -10.89 -10.28 -14.51
N PRO A 110 -11.21 -10.83 -15.69
CA PRO A 110 -12.58 -11.19 -16.06
C PRO A 110 -13.13 -12.37 -15.23
N GLY A 111 -12.23 -13.12 -14.58
CA GLY A 111 -12.61 -14.23 -13.70
C GLY A 111 -13.10 -13.79 -12.32
N ILE A 112 -12.82 -12.56 -11.91
CA ILE A 112 -13.32 -12.00 -10.64
C ILE A 112 -14.82 -11.73 -10.77
N GLU A 113 -15.59 -12.24 -9.83
CA GLU A 113 -17.04 -12.14 -9.78
C GLU A 113 -17.51 -11.13 -8.71
N ARG A 114 -16.67 -10.89 -7.70
CA ARG A 114 -16.97 -9.97 -6.59
C ARG A 114 -15.73 -9.21 -6.15
N ILE A 115 -15.85 -7.90 -6.06
CA ILE A 115 -14.86 -6.97 -5.49
C ILE A 115 -15.54 -6.28 -4.31
N VAL A 116 -14.98 -6.42 -3.11
CA VAL A 116 -15.39 -5.66 -1.93
C VAL A 116 -14.28 -4.68 -1.60
N MET A 117 -14.62 -3.42 -1.36
CA MET A 117 -13.70 -2.41 -0.88
C MET A 117 -14.25 -1.76 0.37
N ALA A 118 -13.50 -1.80 1.47
CA ALA A 118 -13.83 -1.16 2.73
C ALA A 118 -12.87 0.02 2.98
N GLU A 119 -13.36 1.22 2.76
CA GLU A 119 -12.66 2.48 3.02
C GLU A 119 -13.41 3.26 4.10
N ILE A 120 -12.67 3.76 5.09
CA ILE A 120 -13.28 4.45 6.22
C ILE A 120 -13.65 5.91 5.89
N ASP A 121 -12.95 6.49 4.92
CA ASP A 121 -13.06 7.92 4.60
C ASP A 121 -13.81 8.16 3.27
N GLN A 122 -15.11 8.43 3.37
CA GLN A 122 -15.92 8.75 2.20
C GLN A 122 -15.41 9.96 1.42
N VAL A 123 -14.81 10.94 2.11
CA VAL A 123 -14.32 12.15 1.44
C VAL A 123 -13.09 11.82 0.58
N VAL A 124 -12.22 10.90 1.01
CA VAL A 124 -11.11 10.41 0.16
C VAL A 124 -11.65 9.79 -1.13
N ILE A 125 -12.66 8.92 -1.03
CA ILE A 125 -13.30 8.31 -2.21
C ILE A 125 -13.88 9.39 -3.14
N ASP A 126 -14.63 10.35 -2.59
CA ASP A 126 -15.27 11.40 -3.38
C ASP A 126 -14.24 12.30 -4.07
N LYS A 127 -13.18 12.68 -3.35
CA LYS A 127 -12.11 13.50 -3.91
C LYS A 127 -11.24 12.74 -4.92
N SER A 128 -11.06 11.46 -4.73
CA SER A 128 -10.40 10.60 -5.72
C SER A 128 -11.20 10.50 -7.02
N LYS A 129 -12.51 10.30 -6.93
CA LYS A 129 -13.41 10.31 -8.10
C LYS A 129 -13.38 11.66 -8.83
N GLU A 130 -13.34 12.78 -8.09
CA GLU A 130 -13.35 14.13 -8.64
C GLU A 130 -12.00 14.53 -9.24
N TYR A 131 -10.91 14.24 -8.53
CA TYR A 131 -9.58 14.76 -8.89
C TYR A 131 -8.60 13.71 -9.43
N LEU A 132 -8.82 12.41 -9.21
CA LEU A 132 -7.92 11.33 -9.62
C LEU A 132 -8.58 10.31 -10.57
N PRO A 133 -9.42 10.72 -11.55
CA PRO A 133 -10.17 9.78 -12.39
C PRO A 133 -9.25 8.88 -13.24
N GLU A 134 -8.01 9.30 -13.51
CA GLU A 134 -7.04 8.52 -14.28
C GLU A 134 -6.46 7.33 -13.50
N ILE A 135 -6.58 7.33 -12.16
CA ILE A 135 -6.16 6.19 -11.33
C ILE A 135 -7.23 5.10 -11.39
N SER A 136 -8.45 5.46 -11.03
CA SER A 136 -9.53 4.47 -10.97
C SER A 136 -10.07 4.05 -12.34
N ARG A 137 -9.81 4.84 -13.40
CA ARG A 137 -10.26 4.58 -14.80
C ARG A 137 -11.71 4.11 -14.88
N GLY A 138 -12.55 4.62 -13.98
CA GLY A 138 -13.97 4.29 -13.91
C GLY A 138 -14.30 3.01 -13.14
N ALA A 139 -13.34 2.36 -12.49
CA ALA A 139 -13.54 1.12 -11.74
C ALA A 139 -14.52 1.27 -10.56
N PHE A 140 -14.72 2.46 -10.04
CA PHE A 140 -15.79 2.73 -9.07
C PHE A 140 -17.20 2.46 -9.59
N ASN A 141 -17.39 2.33 -10.92
CA ASN A 141 -18.66 1.98 -11.55
C ASN A 141 -18.74 0.50 -11.97
N ASP A 142 -17.73 -0.32 -11.62
CA ASP A 142 -17.75 -1.75 -11.93
C ASP A 142 -18.93 -2.42 -11.20
N LYS A 143 -19.74 -3.17 -11.93
CA LYS A 143 -20.94 -3.84 -11.39
C LYS A 143 -20.64 -4.91 -10.34
N ARG A 144 -19.40 -5.38 -10.29
CA ARG A 144 -18.92 -6.38 -9.32
C ARG A 144 -18.50 -5.76 -7.99
N LEU A 145 -18.38 -4.41 -7.94
CA LEU A 145 -17.91 -3.66 -6.78
C LEU A 145 -19.01 -3.52 -5.73
N ASP A 146 -18.69 -3.96 -4.53
CA ASP A 146 -19.41 -3.68 -3.28
C ASP A 146 -18.55 -2.68 -2.48
N LEU A 147 -18.83 -1.39 -2.68
CA LEU A 147 -18.10 -0.29 -2.02
C LEU A 147 -18.73 0.01 -0.67
N ARG A 148 -17.95 -0.15 0.39
CA ARG A 148 -18.39 0.04 1.78
C ARG A 148 -17.61 1.18 2.44
N CYS A 149 -18.32 2.21 2.90
CA CYS A 149 -17.72 3.26 3.72
C CYS A 149 -17.79 2.84 5.20
N VAL A 150 -16.81 2.05 5.65
CA VAL A 150 -16.79 1.42 6.99
C VAL A 150 -15.36 1.21 7.50
N ASP A 151 -15.22 1.02 8.82
CA ASP A 151 -14.01 0.50 9.42
C ASP A 151 -13.79 -0.98 8.99
N ALA A 152 -12.75 -1.23 8.22
CA ALA A 152 -12.44 -2.55 7.67
C ALA A 152 -12.17 -3.61 8.73
N LEU A 153 -11.62 -3.26 9.89
CA LEU A 153 -11.42 -4.20 10.99
C LEU A 153 -12.76 -4.71 11.49
N ARG A 154 -13.70 -3.81 11.72
CA ARG A 154 -15.05 -4.14 12.19
C ARG A 154 -15.83 -4.91 11.13
N ASP A 155 -15.79 -4.43 9.87
CA ASP A 155 -16.46 -5.09 8.76
C ASP A 155 -15.98 -6.55 8.60
N LEU A 156 -14.67 -6.79 8.65
CA LEU A 156 -14.09 -8.13 8.57
C LEU A 156 -14.43 -9.03 9.78
N GLN A 157 -14.60 -8.46 10.97
CA GLN A 157 -15.04 -9.23 12.14
C GLN A 157 -16.48 -9.74 11.98
N GLU A 158 -17.35 -8.91 11.39
CA GLU A 158 -18.76 -9.24 11.14
C GLU A 158 -18.96 -10.03 9.84
N GLU A 159 -18.01 -9.96 8.89
CA GLU A 159 -18.07 -10.62 7.58
C GLU A 159 -18.04 -12.15 7.72
N LYS A 160 -18.95 -12.83 7.01
CA LYS A 160 -19.04 -14.30 7.02
C LYS A 160 -18.40 -14.94 5.80
N ASN A 161 -18.24 -14.17 4.73
CA ASN A 161 -17.63 -14.68 3.50
C ASN A 161 -16.12 -14.84 3.66
N ARG A 162 -15.57 -15.67 2.78
CA ARG A 162 -14.14 -15.82 2.56
C ARG A 162 -13.80 -15.30 1.17
N TYR A 163 -12.57 -14.88 1.01
CA TYR A 163 -12.07 -14.27 -0.21
C TYR A 163 -10.83 -14.99 -0.74
N ASP A 164 -10.70 -15.03 -2.05
CA ASP A 164 -9.53 -15.65 -2.68
C ASP A 164 -8.31 -14.74 -2.55
N VAL A 165 -8.55 -13.43 -2.56
CA VAL A 165 -7.50 -12.43 -2.36
C VAL A 165 -7.98 -11.37 -1.37
N ILE A 166 -7.09 -10.95 -0.47
CA ILE A 166 -7.28 -9.77 0.37
C ILE A 166 -6.12 -8.82 0.11
N ILE A 167 -6.43 -7.55 -0.17
CA ILE A 167 -5.43 -6.50 -0.37
C ILE A 167 -5.47 -5.54 0.82
N VAL A 168 -4.30 -5.23 1.35
CA VAL A 168 -4.11 -4.25 2.43
C VAL A 168 -3.45 -3.03 1.84
N ASP A 169 -4.26 -2.02 1.52
CA ASP A 169 -3.89 -0.77 0.88
C ASP A 169 -4.15 0.41 1.82
N LEU A 170 -3.30 0.51 2.82
CA LEU A 170 -3.45 1.43 3.96
C LEU A 170 -2.28 2.40 4.03
N THR A 171 -2.51 3.53 4.69
CA THR A 171 -1.44 4.41 5.17
C THR A 171 -0.57 3.69 6.20
N GLU A 172 0.56 4.31 6.58
CA GLU A 172 1.51 3.74 7.55
C GLU A 172 0.84 3.41 8.91
N PRO A 173 1.43 2.48 9.70
CA PRO A 173 0.94 2.13 11.04
C PRO A 173 1.13 3.29 12.03
N HIS A 174 0.20 4.22 12.03
CA HIS A 174 0.16 5.37 12.91
C HIS A 174 -1.27 5.68 13.37
N GLY A 175 -1.44 6.21 14.59
CA GLY A 175 -2.75 6.53 15.10
C GLY A 175 -3.72 5.33 15.06
N PRO A 176 -4.94 5.49 14.53
CA PRO A 176 -5.92 4.39 14.44
C PRO A 176 -5.48 3.25 13.53
N SER A 177 -4.76 3.53 12.43
CA SER A 177 -4.36 2.52 11.44
C SER A 177 -3.40 1.47 12.02
N LYS A 178 -2.68 1.77 13.11
CA LYS A 178 -1.76 0.81 13.74
C LYS A 178 -2.43 -0.50 14.18
N MET A 179 -3.73 -0.49 14.45
CA MET A 179 -4.49 -1.70 14.79
C MET A 179 -4.63 -2.65 13.61
N LEU A 180 -4.52 -2.16 12.38
CA LEU A 180 -4.54 -2.92 11.14
C LEU A 180 -3.15 -3.53 10.77
N TYR A 181 -2.16 -3.40 11.67
CA TYR A 181 -0.82 -3.96 11.53
C TYR A 181 -0.45 -4.89 12.70
N THR A 182 -1.46 -5.44 13.38
CA THR A 182 -1.26 -6.36 14.50
C THR A 182 -1.36 -7.82 14.07
N LYS A 183 -0.76 -8.71 14.87
CA LYS A 183 -0.85 -10.16 14.64
C LYS A 183 -2.30 -10.63 14.60
N GLU A 184 -3.12 -10.13 15.51
CA GLU A 184 -4.54 -10.50 15.61
C GLU A 184 -5.31 -10.08 14.36
N PHE A 185 -5.01 -8.89 13.81
CA PHE A 185 -5.59 -8.46 12.54
C PHE A 185 -5.16 -9.38 11.40
N TYR A 186 -3.87 -9.68 11.28
CA TYR A 186 -3.39 -10.60 10.24
C TYR A 186 -3.93 -12.03 10.39
N GLN A 187 -4.15 -12.49 11.63
CA GLN A 187 -4.84 -13.76 11.87
C GLN A 187 -6.32 -13.71 11.44
N LEU A 188 -7.00 -12.57 11.64
CA LEU A 188 -8.34 -12.35 11.11
C LEU A 188 -8.33 -12.44 9.58
N LEU A 189 -7.38 -11.78 8.88
CA LEU A 189 -7.25 -11.91 7.43
C LEU A 189 -7.06 -13.36 7.01
N ALA A 190 -6.16 -14.09 7.66
CA ALA A 190 -5.93 -15.52 7.37
C ALA A 190 -7.21 -16.35 7.51
N SER A 191 -8.06 -16.05 8.51
CA SER A 191 -9.34 -16.73 8.74
C SER A 191 -10.40 -16.40 7.68
N ARG A 192 -10.24 -15.30 6.97
CA ARG A 192 -11.13 -14.81 5.89
C ARG A 192 -10.68 -15.24 4.49
N LEU A 193 -9.59 -16.00 4.37
CA LEU A 193 -9.16 -16.56 3.09
C LEU A 193 -9.89 -17.86 2.78
N THR A 194 -10.16 -18.08 1.50
CA THR A 194 -10.48 -19.41 0.96
C THR A 194 -9.24 -20.31 0.99
N GLU A 195 -9.41 -21.60 0.74
CA GLU A 195 -8.27 -22.51 0.57
C GLU A 195 -7.41 -22.06 -0.62
N GLY A 196 -6.10 -21.90 -0.40
CA GLY A 196 -5.17 -21.38 -1.39
C GLY A 196 -5.24 -19.86 -1.62
N GLY A 197 -5.99 -19.15 -0.77
CA GLY A 197 -6.12 -17.68 -0.85
C GLY A 197 -4.85 -16.94 -0.44
N MET A 198 -4.71 -15.71 -0.91
CA MET A 198 -3.51 -14.87 -0.77
C MET A 198 -3.83 -13.51 -0.18
N VAL A 199 -2.87 -12.91 0.53
CA VAL A 199 -2.93 -11.50 0.96
C VAL A 199 -1.82 -10.73 0.26
N GLY A 200 -2.17 -9.57 -0.31
CA GLY A 200 -1.23 -8.55 -0.77
C GLY A 200 -1.10 -7.45 0.25
N VAL A 201 0.12 -7.08 0.59
CA VAL A 201 0.40 -5.97 1.50
C VAL A 201 1.66 -5.24 1.06
N HIS A 202 1.65 -3.93 1.13
CA HIS A 202 2.86 -3.12 0.97
C HIS A 202 3.48 -2.83 2.33
N THR A 203 4.77 -2.53 2.32
CA THR A 203 5.53 -2.20 3.54
C THR A 203 6.65 -1.25 3.21
N ASP A 204 7.28 -0.70 4.24
CA ASP A 204 8.32 0.30 4.14
C ASP A 204 9.61 -0.15 3.41
N ASN A 205 10.51 0.80 3.23
CA ASN A 205 11.90 0.58 2.85
C ASN A 205 12.71 0.09 4.06
N PHE A 206 13.51 -0.96 3.90
CA PHE A 206 14.25 -1.57 5.02
C PHE A 206 15.49 -0.78 5.47
N ASP A 207 16.02 0.12 4.63
CA ASP A 207 17.17 0.95 4.99
C ASP A 207 16.75 2.23 5.72
N LEU A 208 15.67 2.88 5.25
CA LEU A 208 15.15 4.13 5.86
C LEU A 208 14.27 3.85 7.08
N PHE A 209 13.52 2.75 7.07
CA PHE A 209 12.59 2.38 8.13
C PHE A 209 12.82 0.95 8.65
N PRO A 210 14.04 0.61 9.09
CA PRO A 210 14.40 -0.76 9.44
C PRO A 210 13.53 -1.37 10.54
N GLN A 211 13.12 -0.56 11.51
CA GLN A 211 12.28 -1.02 12.62
C GLN A 211 10.86 -1.34 12.13
N SER A 212 10.24 -0.46 11.33
CA SER A 212 8.93 -0.69 10.75
C SER A 212 8.95 -1.93 9.85
N TYR A 213 9.91 -2.00 8.93
CA TYR A 213 10.09 -3.12 8.02
C TYR A 213 10.20 -4.47 8.74
N GLY A 214 11.13 -4.56 9.71
CA GLY A 214 11.36 -5.79 10.48
C GLY A 214 10.16 -6.17 11.35
N THR A 215 9.54 -5.20 12.03
CA THR A 215 8.37 -5.44 12.87
C THR A 215 7.19 -5.96 12.05
N ILE A 216 6.87 -5.31 10.92
CA ILE A 216 5.75 -5.74 10.07
C ILE A 216 6.04 -7.12 9.47
N TYR A 217 7.27 -7.37 8.97
CA TYR A 217 7.67 -8.68 8.47
C TYR A 217 7.46 -9.79 9.51
N ASN A 218 7.96 -9.59 10.73
CA ASN A 218 7.85 -10.59 11.81
C ASN A 218 6.41 -10.75 12.30
N THR A 219 5.60 -9.68 12.23
CA THR A 219 4.16 -9.75 12.56
C THR A 219 3.42 -10.59 11.50
N LEU A 220 3.65 -10.36 10.22
CA LEU A 220 3.11 -11.17 9.11
C LEU A 220 3.55 -12.64 9.26
N LYS A 221 4.84 -12.88 9.50
CA LYS A 221 5.39 -14.23 9.71
C LYS A 221 4.72 -14.95 10.89
N SER A 222 4.40 -14.23 11.96
CA SER A 222 3.74 -14.80 13.14
C SER A 222 2.30 -15.24 12.88
N ALA A 223 1.64 -14.64 11.88
CA ALA A 223 0.25 -14.93 11.51
C ALA A 223 0.14 -15.93 10.34
N PHE A 224 1.01 -15.80 9.33
CA PHE A 224 0.94 -16.59 8.09
C PHE A 224 2.03 -17.68 7.95
N GLY A 225 2.98 -17.73 8.90
CA GLY A 225 4.12 -18.64 8.79
C GLY A 225 5.21 -18.09 7.83
N ALA A 226 5.98 -19.00 7.23
CA ALA A 226 7.12 -18.64 6.36
C ALA A 226 6.74 -18.43 4.88
N ASN A 227 5.46 -18.50 4.52
CA ASN A 227 5.00 -18.32 3.15
C ASN A 227 4.88 -16.82 2.83
N ILE A 228 6.01 -16.16 2.61
CA ILE A 228 6.14 -14.74 2.31
C ILE A 228 7.05 -14.59 1.10
N LEU A 229 6.55 -13.94 0.05
CA LEU A 229 7.36 -13.45 -1.06
C LEU A 229 7.42 -11.94 -0.98
N THR A 230 8.60 -11.36 -1.18
CA THR A 230 8.81 -9.91 -1.14
C THR A 230 9.36 -9.43 -2.48
N ALA A 231 8.80 -8.35 -3.01
CA ALA A 231 9.33 -7.59 -4.13
C ALA A 231 9.72 -6.19 -3.64
N HIS A 232 10.87 -5.70 -4.09
CA HIS A 232 11.34 -4.35 -3.85
C HIS A 232 11.28 -3.55 -5.14
N VAL A 233 10.60 -2.42 -5.12
CA VAL A 233 10.27 -1.65 -6.32
C VAL A 233 10.51 -0.17 -6.09
N GLY A 234 11.30 0.46 -6.95
CA GLY A 234 11.55 1.90 -6.88
C GLY A 234 10.27 2.68 -7.18
N MET A 235 9.88 3.54 -6.24
CA MET A 235 8.72 4.42 -6.35
C MET A 235 9.18 5.88 -6.46
N PRO A 236 9.17 6.46 -7.67
CA PRO A 236 9.62 7.84 -7.89
C PRO A 236 8.91 8.87 -7.02
N CYS A 237 7.59 8.74 -6.81
CA CYS A 237 6.85 9.70 -6.00
C CYS A 237 7.22 9.62 -4.52
N PHE A 238 7.60 8.44 -4.01
CA PHE A 238 8.12 8.29 -2.64
C PHE A 238 9.61 8.62 -2.53
N GLY A 239 10.31 8.75 -3.67
CA GLY A 239 11.76 8.99 -3.72
C GLY A 239 12.60 7.85 -3.16
N MET A 240 12.04 6.64 -3.05
CA MET A 240 12.69 5.49 -2.48
C MET A 240 12.15 4.18 -3.06
N GLU A 241 12.79 3.07 -2.72
CA GLU A 241 12.28 1.73 -2.96
C GLU A 241 11.19 1.40 -1.94
N TRP A 242 10.13 0.77 -2.39
CA TRP A 242 9.00 0.31 -1.59
C TRP A 242 8.85 -1.19 -1.67
N SER A 243 8.32 -1.82 -0.64
CA SER A 243 8.24 -3.28 -0.57
C SER A 243 6.80 -3.76 -0.70
N TYR A 244 6.59 -4.79 -1.52
CA TYR A 244 5.31 -5.46 -1.72
C TYR A 244 5.44 -6.92 -1.34
N ARG A 245 4.47 -7.44 -0.59
CA ARG A 245 4.50 -8.83 -0.13
C ARG A 245 3.25 -9.59 -0.52
N ILE A 246 3.47 -10.83 -0.92
CA ILE A 246 2.44 -11.85 -1.02
C ILE A 246 2.61 -12.74 0.19
N VAL A 247 1.56 -12.87 1.00
CA VAL A 247 1.57 -13.74 2.17
C VAL A 247 0.37 -14.67 2.17
N SER A 248 0.53 -15.87 2.73
CA SER A 248 -0.56 -16.84 2.79
C SER A 248 -0.28 -17.88 3.89
N PRO A 249 -1.32 -18.41 4.57
CA PRO A 249 -1.16 -19.61 5.39
C PRO A 249 -0.92 -20.87 4.53
N TYR A 250 -1.12 -20.77 3.20
CA TYR A 250 -0.91 -21.84 2.24
C TYR A 250 0.40 -21.64 1.48
N ARG A 251 0.90 -22.72 0.85
CA ARG A 251 2.11 -22.65 0.04
C ARG A 251 1.90 -21.73 -1.18
N ILE A 252 2.76 -20.73 -1.34
CA ILE A 252 2.80 -19.88 -2.51
C ILE A 252 3.59 -20.61 -3.60
N ASN A 253 2.95 -20.84 -4.76
CA ASN A 253 3.59 -21.49 -5.90
C ASN A 253 4.03 -20.43 -6.92
N PHE A 254 5.33 -20.18 -7.00
CA PHE A 254 5.89 -19.18 -7.90
C PHE A 254 5.68 -19.53 -9.38
N GLU A 255 5.79 -20.81 -9.75
CA GLU A 255 5.56 -21.25 -11.14
C GLU A 255 4.12 -20.94 -11.60
N ARG A 256 3.17 -20.98 -10.65
CA ARG A 256 1.79 -20.56 -10.93
C ARG A 256 1.72 -19.07 -11.24
N ILE A 257 2.41 -18.22 -10.47
CA ILE A 257 2.44 -16.77 -10.71
C ILE A 257 2.96 -16.50 -12.13
N GLU A 258 4.09 -17.11 -12.52
CA GLU A 258 4.65 -16.97 -13.87
C GLU A 258 3.70 -17.46 -14.96
N LYS A 259 3.10 -18.65 -14.78
CA LYS A 259 2.14 -19.22 -15.73
C LYS A 259 0.95 -18.29 -15.94
N ASN A 260 0.36 -17.82 -14.83
CA ASN A 260 -0.82 -16.95 -14.86
C ASN A 260 -0.48 -15.57 -15.42
N PHE A 261 0.69 -15.03 -15.12
CA PHE A 261 1.21 -13.79 -15.70
C PHE A 261 1.31 -13.91 -17.24
N ARG A 262 2.00 -14.94 -17.76
CA ARG A 262 2.13 -15.15 -19.20
C ARG A 262 0.75 -15.28 -19.87
N ALA A 263 -0.16 -16.02 -19.25
CA ALA A 263 -1.52 -16.17 -19.77
C ALA A 263 -2.32 -14.85 -19.74
N ALA A 264 -2.14 -14.00 -18.73
CA ALA A 264 -2.77 -12.69 -18.63
C ALA A 264 -2.26 -11.75 -19.74
N VAL A 265 -0.95 -11.65 -19.92
CA VAL A 265 -0.32 -10.85 -20.98
C VAL A 265 -0.74 -11.33 -22.37
N GLN A 266 -0.78 -12.65 -22.60
CA GLN A 266 -1.24 -13.22 -23.89
C GLN A 266 -2.70 -12.90 -24.21
N ARG A 267 -3.54 -12.69 -23.18
CA ARG A 267 -4.93 -12.22 -23.35
C ARG A 267 -5.05 -10.71 -23.51
N GLY A 268 -3.93 -9.98 -23.53
CA GLY A 268 -3.90 -8.53 -23.71
C GLY A 268 -4.04 -7.72 -22.41
N MET A 269 -3.88 -8.35 -21.25
CA MET A 269 -3.83 -7.60 -19.99
C MET A 269 -2.58 -6.74 -19.95
N GLN A 270 -2.76 -5.45 -19.71
CA GLN A 270 -1.65 -4.49 -19.57
C GLN A 270 -1.07 -4.59 -18.17
N LEU A 271 0.16 -5.07 -18.07
CA LEU A 271 0.94 -5.22 -16.84
C LEU A 271 2.34 -4.63 -17.09
N ASP A 272 2.38 -3.34 -17.41
CA ASP A 272 3.59 -2.68 -17.94
C ASP A 272 4.71 -2.56 -16.91
N TYR A 273 4.36 -2.57 -15.64
CA TYR A 273 5.33 -2.45 -14.53
C TYR A 273 5.54 -3.76 -13.77
N PHE A 274 4.57 -4.67 -13.78
CA PHE A 274 4.64 -5.90 -13.01
C PHE A 274 5.39 -7.01 -13.75
N HIS A 275 6.36 -7.62 -13.06
CA HIS A 275 6.98 -8.86 -13.51
C HIS A 275 7.20 -9.81 -12.33
N PRO A 276 6.79 -11.10 -12.43
CA PRO A 276 6.88 -12.05 -11.31
C PRO A 276 8.30 -12.25 -10.77
N SER A 277 9.33 -12.16 -11.63
CA SER A 277 10.72 -12.41 -11.22
C SER A 277 11.22 -11.44 -10.13
N THR A 278 10.57 -10.29 -9.95
CA THR A 278 10.89 -9.36 -8.85
C THR A 278 10.72 -10.03 -7.47
N TYR A 279 9.80 -10.99 -7.35
CA TYR A 279 9.60 -11.78 -6.14
C TYR A 279 10.60 -12.93 -5.94
N LEU A 280 11.50 -13.18 -6.90
CA LEU A 280 12.54 -14.20 -6.78
C LEU A 280 13.80 -13.70 -6.06
N ALA A 281 13.92 -12.41 -5.87
CA ALA A 281 15.06 -11.83 -5.17
C ALA A 281 15.11 -12.39 -3.73
N GLN A 282 16.23 -13.01 -3.39
CA GLN A 282 16.47 -13.44 -2.02
C GLN A 282 16.80 -12.23 -1.15
N PRO A 283 16.35 -12.21 0.11
CA PRO A 283 16.71 -11.14 1.02
C PRO A 283 18.24 -10.93 1.07
N THR A 284 18.67 -9.70 0.94
CA THR A 284 20.08 -9.33 1.07
C THR A 284 20.59 -9.62 2.49
N ALA A 285 21.91 -9.64 2.69
CA ALA A 285 22.47 -9.78 4.03
C ALA A 285 22.00 -8.65 4.97
N ARG A 286 21.89 -7.42 4.43
CA ARG A 286 21.38 -6.26 5.18
C ARG A 286 19.93 -6.44 5.58
N GLU A 287 19.07 -6.85 4.66
CA GLU A 287 17.65 -7.08 4.91
C GLU A 287 17.44 -8.18 5.96
N ARG A 288 18.16 -9.30 5.87
CA ARG A 288 18.14 -10.35 6.91
C ARG A 288 18.51 -9.82 8.27
N THR A 289 19.58 -9.00 8.35
CA THR A 289 20.00 -8.36 9.62
C THR A 289 18.87 -7.46 10.18
N VAL A 290 18.18 -6.71 9.34
CA VAL A 290 17.05 -5.87 9.76
C VAL A 290 15.92 -6.73 10.33
N ILE A 291 15.53 -7.80 9.63
CA ILE A 291 14.46 -8.72 10.08
C ILE A 291 14.81 -9.38 11.42
N GLU A 292 16.07 -9.79 11.60
CA GLU A 292 16.53 -10.43 12.83
C GLU A 292 16.65 -9.44 14.00
N LYS A 293 17.16 -8.24 13.75
CA LYS A 293 17.35 -7.20 14.77
C LYS A 293 16.02 -6.64 15.26
N PHE A 294 15.08 -6.42 14.37
CA PHE A 294 13.77 -5.85 14.67
C PHE A 294 12.67 -6.92 14.67
N ASN A 295 12.88 -7.96 15.45
CA ASN A 295 12.04 -9.15 15.53
C ASN A 295 10.76 -8.99 16.39
N ARG A 296 10.40 -7.77 16.76
CA ARG A 296 9.15 -7.47 17.47
C ARG A 296 7.96 -7.94 16.65
N VAL A 297 6.96 -8.47 17.34
CA VAL A 297 5.63 -8.74 16.80
C VAL A 297 4.66 -7.70 17.34
N SER A 298 4.00 -6.97 16.47
CA SER A 298 2.93 -6.03 16.83
C SER A 298 1.68 -6.80 17.22
N THR A 299 1.06 -6.44 18.35
CA THR A 299 -0.15 -7.11 18.88
C THR A 299 -1.17 -6.06 19.31
N ASN A 300 -2.43 -6.47 19.49
CA ASN A 300 -3.47 -5.55 19.99
C ASN A 300 -3.14 -4.98 21.37
N ALA A 301 -2.43 -5.72 22.21
CA ALA A 301 -1.98 -5.25 23.53
C ALA A 301 -0.78 -4.29 23.45
N SER A 302 0.01 -4.36 22.36
CA SER A 302 1.20 -3.54 22.13
C SER A 302 1.36 -3.27 20.62
N PRO A 303 0.47 -2.45 20.03
CA PRO A 303 0.53 -2.15 18.61
C PRO A 303 1.82 -1.37 18.28
N TYR A 304 2.38 -1.64 17.10
CA TYR A 304 3.49 -0.87 16.59
C TYR A 304 2.98 0.45 16.03
N ASP A 305 3.61 1.55 16.43
CA ASP A 305 3.37 2.87 15.85
C ASP A 305 4.68 3.40 15.25
N LYS A 306 4.67 3.66 13.95
CA LYS A 306 5.86 4.05 13.19
C LYS A 306 6.46 5.36 13.67
N PHE A 307 5.62 6.33 14.03
CA PHE A 307 6.07 7.68 14.38
C PHE A 307 6.33 7.89 15.88
N GLU A 308 5.62 7.20 16.74
CA GLU A 308 5.92 7.24 18.20
C GLU A 308 7.29 6.65 18.52
N GLN A 309 7.76 5.67 17.73
CA GLN A 309 9.02 5.00 17.97
C GLN A 309 10.21 5.60 17.22
N ALA A 310 9.98 6.35 16.13
CA ALA A 310 11.02 7.11 15.45
C ALA A 310 11.71 8.12 16.38
N ALA A 311 10.98 8.70 17.32
CA ALA A 311 11.53 9.62 18.34
C ALA A 311 12.57 8.96 19.25
N THR A 312 12.51 7.64 19.45
CA THR A 312 13.43 6.89 20.33
C THR A 312 14.75 6.56 19.64
N TYR A 313 14.78 6.54 18.30
CA TYR A 313 15.99 6.22 17.50
C TYR A 313 16.98 7.38 17.44
N ILE A 314 16.50 8.63 17.59
CA ILE A 314 17.33 9.84 17.52
C ILE A 314 18.29 9.95 18.71
N THR A 315 18.01 9.28 19.83
CA THR A 315 18.82 9.33 21.05
C THR A 315 19.72 8.12 21.27
N GLY A 316 19.57 7.06 20.49
CA GLY A 316 20.42 5.85 20.58
C GLY A 316 21.49 5.86 19.49
N LYS A 317 22.75 6.08 19.84
CA LYS A 317 23.88 5.85 18.94
C LYS A 317 23.83 4.42 18.39
N ILE A 318 23.95 4.31 17.07
CA ILE A 318 24.12 3.04 16.34
C ILE A 318 25.39 2.34 16.83
#